data_a7eadfd380157a0cd4f1a6db64af951f
#
_entry.id   a7eadfd380157a0cd4f1a6db64af951f
#
_cell.length_a   1.000
_cell.length_b   1.000
_cell.length_c   1.000
_cell.angle_alpha   90.00
_cell.angle_beta   90.00
_cell.angle_gamma   90.00
#
_symmetry.space_group_name_H-M   'P 1'
#
loop_
_entity.id
_entity.type
_entity.pdbx_description
1 polymer ?
#
loop_
_entity_poly.entity_id
_entity_poly.type
_entity_poly.pdbx_seq_one_letter_code
_entity_poly.pdbx_strand_id
1 'polypeptide(L)'
;MSSYLFCPSNIQKYIDNAINSNATVIVPDLEDSVPDSEKLNGLDNILNILKSDSIKNKTIIPRIDTSYLDIELQVSKITELDFHGLIIPDVKNTQSVKNVIKYINKSKLEKISVIPLIESIDGINNLKSIIQDNNINTIAFGKYDLGLSLRIDSEEADKLIDYIKLRFVYDSLSLSCIPIDTPELNINNINLFKEKCIISKSMGFKAKFAVHPTQLDIINDIFNTSEYNKDEIIFIINKFEKLSAEGIGTFKYKNNIIDLPIYKHLKNIYGS
;
A
#
# COMPACT_ATOMS: atom_id res chain seq x y z
N MET A 1 -2.16 4.51 -7.05
CA MET A 1 -3.04 4.17 -5.90
C MET A 1 -2.38 4.73 -4.66
N SER A 2 -3.01 5.69 -3.97
CA SER A 2 -2.40 6.43 -2.86
C SER A 2 -3.03 6.09 -1.50
N SER A 3 -4.35 5.93 -1.42
CA SER A 3 -5.08 5.66 -0.18
C SER A 3 -5.74 4.29 -0.21
N TYR A 4 -5.54 3.50 0.85
CA TYR A 4 -6.12 2.19 1.08
C TYR A 4 -7.00 2.26 2.33
N LEU A 5 -8.32 2.28 2.17
CA LEU A 5 -9.27 2.43 3.26
C LEU A 5 -9.71 1.08 3.81
N PHE A 6 -9.34 0.76 5.04
CA PHE A 6 -9.90 -0.37 5.77
C PHE A 6 -11.38 -0.10 6.12
N CYS A 7 -12.20 -1.13 5.97
CA CYS A 7 -13.56 -1.15 6.50
C CYS A 7 -13.90 -2.55 7.03
N PRO A 8 -14.43 -2.66 8.26
CA PRO A 8 -14.90 -3.93 8.81
C PRO A 8 -15.92 -4.57 7.89
N SER A 9 -15.65 -5.81 7.44
CA SER A 9 -16.50 -6.48 6.44
C SER A 9 -17.81 -7.02 6.99
N ASN A 10 -17.93 -7.19 8.31
CA ASN A 10 -19.17 -7.65 8.94
C ASN A 10 -20.27 -6.57 9.06
N ILE A 11 -19.97 -5.29 8.76
CA ILE A 11 -20.90 -4.17 8.91
C ILE A 11 -21.14 -3.50 7.56
N GLN A 12 -22.28 -3.79 6.92
CA GLN A 12 -22.64 -3.31 5.59
C GLN A 12 -22.53 -1.77 5.46
N LYS A 13 -22.94 -1.01 6.47
CA LYS A 13 -22.85 0.45 6.47
C LYS A 13 -21.42 0.97 6.26
N TYR A 14 -20.42 0.31 6.83
CA TYR A 14 -19.02 0.73 6.64
C TYR A 14 -18.51 0.42 5.23
N ILE A 15 -18.96 -0.69 4.68
CA ILE A 15 -18.68 -1.06 3.29
C ILE A 15 -19.27 -0.02 2.33
N ASP A 16 -20.56 0.32 2.50
CA ASP A 16 -21.25 1.31 1.67
C ASP A 16 -20.57 2.68 1.75
N ASN A 17 -20.18 3.10 2.96
CA ASN A 17 -19.42 4.34 3.16
C ASN A 17 -18.06 4.29 2.45
N ALA A 18 -17.36 3.17 2.50
CA ALA A 18 -16.07 3.02 1.82
C ALA A 18 -16.23 3.05 0.29
N ILE A 19 -17.24 2.39 -0.26
CA ILE A 19 -17.56 2.40 -1.70
C ILE A 19 -17.86 3.83 -2.19
N ASN A 20 -18.58 4.63 -1.38
CA ASN A 20 -18.93 6.01 -1.71
C ASN A 20 -17.85 7.04 -1.39
N SER A 21 -16.71 6.62 -0.83
CA SER A 21 -15.61 7.50 -0.45
C SER A 21 -14.65 7.80 -1.60
N ASN A 22 -13.69 8.71 -1.35
CA ASN A 22 -12.57 9.04 -2.26
C ASN A 22 -11.37 8.09 -2.11
N ALA A 23 -11.54 6.92 -1.48
CA ALA A 23 -10.48 5.93 -1.40
C ALA A 23 -10.06 5.45 -2.79
N THR A 24 -8.75 5.35 -3.04
CA THR A 24 -8.25 4.77 -4.30
C THR A 24 -8.33 3.25 -4.27
N VAL A 25 -8.23 2.65 -3.08
CA VAL A 25 -8.42 1.22 -2.85
C VAL A 25 -9.31 1.06 -1.61
N ILE A 26 -10.31 0.20 -1.72
CA ILE A 26 -11.15 -0.23 -0.58
C ILE A 26 -10.61 -1.57 -0.10
N VAL A 27 -10.43 -1.67 1.20
CA VAL A 27 -9.91 -2.86 1.88
C VAL A 27 -10.98 -3.40 2.84
N PRO A 28 -11.91 -4.25 2.35
CA PRO A 28 -12.79 -4.99 3.25
C PRO A 28 -11.93 -5.90 4.12
N ASP A 29 -12.07 -5.75 5.42
CA ASP A 29 -11.23 -6.43 6.40
C ASP A 29 -11.92 -7.64 7.01
N LEU A 30 -11.22 -8.77 7.08
CA LEU A 30 -11.66 -9.99 7.77
C LEU A 30 -10.86 -10.27 9.04
N GLU A 31 -9.82 -9.48 9.33
CA GLU A 31 -8.90 -9.76 10.42
C GLU A 31 -9.30 -8.98 11.70
N ASP A 32 -8.48 -8.02 12.14
CA ASP A 32 -8.55 -7.37 13.45
C ASP A 32 -9.85 -6.60 13.71
N SER A 33 -10.43 -6.01 12.67
CA SER A 33 -11.65 -5.21 12.83
C SER A 33 -12.94 -6.03 12.89
N VAL A 34 -12.84 -7.36 12.71
CA VAL A 34 -13.98 -8.28 12.70
C VAL A 34 -13.84 -9.33 13.80
N PRO A 35 -14.77 -9.40 14.77
CA PRO A 35 -14.77 -10.46 15.79
C PRO A 35 -14.85 -11.85 15.15
N ASP A 36 -14.24 -12.85 15.78
CA ASP A 36 -14.20 -14.23 15.26
C ASP A 36 -15.58 -14.79 14.92
N SER A 37 -16.59 -14.53 15.77
CA SER A 37 -17.96 -14.96 15.54
C SER A 37 -18.62 -14.36 14.29
N GLU A 38 -18.09 -13.24 13.77
CA GLU A 38 -18.64 -12.50 12.63
C GLU A 38 -17.82 -12.66 11.34
N LYS A 39 -16.69 -13.39 11.38
CA LYS A 39 -15.80 -13.50 10.21
C LYS A 39 -16.46 -14.21 9.02
N LEU A 40 -17.31 -15.20 9.26
CA LEU A 40 -18.07 -15.83 8.16
C LEU A 40 -19.08 -14.85 7.53
N ASN A 41 -19.79 -14.07 8.34
CA ASN A 41 -20.68 -13.00 7.88
C ASN A 41 -19.87 -11.94 7.08
N GLY A 42 -18.70 -11.58 7.59
CA GLY A 42 -17.78 -10.68 6.88
C GLY A 42 -17.34 -11.22 5.52
N LEU A 43 -17.01 -12.51 5.42
CA LEU A 43 -16.66 -13.16 4.16
C LEU A 43 -17.84 -13.13 3.17
N ASP A 44 -19.05 -13.46 3.63
CA ASP A 44 -20.24 -13.41 2.76
C ASP A 44 -20.51 -12.00 2.24
N ASN A 45 -20.32 -10.97 3.07
CA ASN A 45 -20.42 -9.58 2.64
C ASN A 45 -19.36 -9.22 1.59
N ILE A 46 -18.10 -9.65 1.73
CA ILE A 46 -17.07 -9.46 0.70
C ILE A 46 -17.49 -10.10 -0.63
N LEU A 47 -17.99 -11.34 -0.59
CA LEU A 47 -18.46 -12.03 -1.79
C LEU A 47 -19.63 -11.31 -2.46
N ASN A 48 -20.56 -10.75 -1.66
CA ASN A 48 -21.68 -9.97 -2.16
C ASN A 48 -21.23 -8.65 -2.81
N ILE A 49 -20.24 -7.96 -2.21
CA ILE A 49 -19.65 -6.76 -2.81
C ILE A 49 -19.01 -7.08 -4.16
N LEU A 50 -18.19 -8.12 -4.22
CA LEU A 50 -17.48 -8.50 -5.45
C LEU A 50 -18.42 -8.91 -6.59
N LYS A 51 -19.66 -9.31 -6.28
CA LYS A 51 -20.73 -9.58 -7.28
C LYS A 51 -21.50 -8.34 -7.69
N SER A 52 -21.37 -7.24 -6.96
CA SER A 52 -22.19 -6.04 -7.15
C SER A 52 -21.70 -5.17 -8.32
N ASP A 53 -22.63 -4.63 -9.08
CA ASP A 53 -22.34 -3.61 -10.10
C ASP A 53 -21.85 -2.28 -9.53
N SER A 54 -22.10 -2.03 -8.24
CA SER A 54 -21.70 -0.78 -7.57
C SER A 54 -20.18 -0.56 -7.50
N ILE A 55 -19.37 -1.61 -7.68
CA ILE A 55 -17.91 -1.55 -7.57
C ILE A 55 -17.17 -1.49 -8.92
N LYS A 56 -17.89 -1.41 -10.07
CA LYS A 56 -17.25 -1.46 -11.41
C LYS A 56 -16.10 -0.48 -11.63
N ASN A 57 -16.09 0.65 -10.88
CA ASN A 57 -15.06 1.68 -10.97
C ASN A 57 -14.24 1.80 -9.67
N LYS A 58 -14.28 0.78 -8.81
CA LYS A 58 -13.56 0.77 -7.52
C LYS A 58 -12.55 -0.37 -7.47
N THR A 59 -11.38 -0.09 -6.94
CA THR A 59 -10.38 -1.12 -6.67
C THR A 59 -10.66 -1.73 -5.30
N ILE A 60 -10.98 -3.04 -5.28
CA ILE A 60 -11.29 -3.79 -4.06
C ILE A 60 -10.17 -4.79 -3.82
N ILE A 61 -9.53 -4.71 -2.65
CA ILE A 61 -8.44 -5.61 -2.22
C ILE A 61 -8.71 -6.03 -0.77
N PRO A 62 -9.43 -7.13 -0.54
CA PRO A 62 -9.72 -7.61 0.81
C PRO A 62 -8.44 -7.95 1.60
N ARG A 63 -8.45 -7.71 2.91
CA ARG A 63 -7.50 -8.32 3.84
C ARG A 63 -8.14 -9.61 4.37
N ILE A 64 -7.48 -10.75 4.12
CA ILE A 64 -7.94 -12.05 4.58
C ILE A 64 -7.64 -12.24 6.07
N ASP A 65 -8.28 -13.23 6.68
CA ASP A 65 -7.93 -13.70 8.01
C ASP A 65 -6.96 -14.89 7.90
N THR A 66 -5.93 -14.95 8.72
CA THR A 66 -4.98 -16.06 8.76
C THR A 66 -4.95 -16.80 10.10
N SER A 67 -5.79 -16.39 11.05
CA SER A 67 -5.79 -16.89 12.42
C SER A 67 -6.99 -17.77 12.75
N TYR A 68 -8.16 -17.44 12.28
CA TYR A 68 -9.42 -18.08 12.66
C TYR A 68 -10.10 -18.83 11.51
N LEU A 69 -10.27 -18.18 10.35
CA LEU A 69 -10.91 -18.81 9.20
C LEU A 69 -9.91 -19.67 8.40
N ASP A 70 -10.44 -20.75 7.83
CA ASP A 70 -9.68 -21.57 6.88
C ASP A 70 -9.27 -20.74 5.65
N ILE A 71 -7.98 -20.71 5.36
CA ILE A 71 -7.40 -19.92 4.26
C ILE A 71 -7.91 -20.40 2.91
N GLU A 72 -8.03 -21.72 2.71
CA GLU A 72 -8.53 -22.30 1.46
C GLU A 72 -9.96 -21.85 1.19
N LEU A 73 -10.81 -21.91 2.22
CA LEU A 73 -12.21 -21.49 2.11
C LEU A 73 -12.34 -20.02 1.66
N GLN A 74 -11.59 -19.11 2.31
CA GLN A 74 -11.64 -17.68 1.98
C GLN A 74 -11.11 -17.41 0.57
N VAL A 75 -9.89 -17.86 0.30
CA VAL A 75 -9.18 -17.55 -0.94
C VAL A 75 -9.88 -18.18 -2.13
N SER A 76 -10.31 -19.44 -2.05
CA SER A 76 -11.02 -20.11 -3.14
C SER A 76 -12.32 -19.38 -3.49
N LYS A 77 -13.15 -19.02 -2.49
CA LYS A 77 -14.40 -18.28 -2.74
C LYS A 77 -14.17 -16.89 -3.34
N ILE A 78 -13.20 -16.12 -2.82
CA ILE A 78 -12.86 -14.79 -3.35
C ILE A 78 -12.36 -14.90 -4.78
N THR A 79 -11.53 -15.90 -5.07
CA THR A 79 -10.90 -16.05 -6.39
C THR A 79 -11.83 -16.60 -7.47
N GLU A 80 -13.02 -17.08 -7.14
CA GLU A 80 -14.08 -17.37 -8.13
C GLU A 80 -14.64 -16.10 -8.79
N LEU A 81 -14.50 -14.95 -8.12
CA LEU A 81 -15.04 -13.67 -8.54
C LEU A 81 -13.96 -12.77 -9.17
N ASP A 82 -14.37 -11.64 -9.74
CA ASP A 82 -13.45 -10.61 -10.19
C ASP A 82 -13.04 -9.73 -8.99
N PHE A 83 -11.73 -9.64 -8.73
CA PHE A 83 -11.14 -8.88 -7.64
C PHE A 83 -9.76 -8.35 -8.05
N HIS A 84 -9.25 -7.37 -7.32
CA HIS A 84 -8.01 -6.66 -7.71
C HIS A 84 -6.77 -7.14 -6.96
N GLY A 85 -6.93 -7.86 -5.88
CA GLY A 85 -5.83 -8.37 -5.06
C GLY A 85 -6.26 -8.84 -3.68
N LEU A 86 -5.27 -9.30 -2.90
CA LEU A 86 -5.44 -9.72 -1.51
C LEU A 86 -4.34 -9.11 -0.65
N ILE A 87 -4.69 -8.67 0.56
CA ILE A 87 -3.73 -8.36 1.63
C ILE A 87 -3.62 -9.59 2.51
N ILE A 88 -2.39 -10.06 2.72
CA ILE A 88 -2.07 -11.20 3.58
C ILE A 88 -1.46 -10.66 4.86
N PRO A 89 -2.13 -10.75 6.02
CA PRO A 89 -1.59 -10.30 7.30
C PRO A 89 -0.52 -11.25 7.86
N ASP A 90 0.22 -10.81 8.86
CA ASP A 90 1.21 -11.56 9.65
C ASP A 90 2.22 -12.37 8.81
N VAL A 91 2.69 -11.78 7.70
CA VAL A 91 3.67 -12.45 6.83
C VAL A 91 5.05 -12.43 7.46
N LYS A 92 5.55 -13.59 7.88
CA LYS A 92 6.86 -13.76 8.54
C LYS A 92 7.97 -14.23 7.60
N ASN A 93 7.61 -14.94 6.53
CA ASN A 93 8.56 -15.52 5.59
C ASN A 93 7.89 -15.85 4.24
N THR A 94 8.69 -16.30 3.29
CA THR A 94 8.24 -16.72 1.95
C THR A 94 7.11 -17.76 2.00
N GLN A 95 7.15 -18.71 2.95
CA GLN A 95 6.14 -19.76 3.05
C GLN A 95 4.78 -19.23 3.47
N SER A 96 4.73 -18.15 4.29
CA SER A 96 3.46 -17.50 4.66
C SER A 96 2.69 -17.07 3.41
N VAL A 97 3.36 -16.47 2.43
CA VAL A 97 2.74 -16.07 1.14
C VAL A 97 2.35 -17.30 0.33
N LYS A 98 3.24 -18.28 0.18
CA LYS A 98 2.99 -19.51 -0.59
C LYS A 98 1.77 -20.29 -0.09
N ASN A 99 1.54 -20.29 1.23
CA ASN A 99 0.39 -20.96 1.84
C ASN A 99 -0.95 -20.35 1.41
N VAL A 100 -0.97 -19.08 1.02
CA VAL A 100 -2.17 -18.39 0.52
C VAL A 100 -2.29 -18.53 -0.99
N ILE A 101 -1.24 -18.18 -1.74
CA ILE A 101 -1.30 -18.11 -3.21
C ILE A 101 -1.50 -19.46 -3.89
N LYS A 102 -1.21 -20.59 -3.21
CA LYS A 102 -1.45 -21.95 -3.76
C LYS A 102 -2.92 -22.23 -4.09
N TYR A 103 -3.85 -21.49 -3.46
CA TYR A 103 -5.28 -21.57 -3.72
C TYR A 103 -5.77 -20.63 -4.81
N ILE A 104 -4.88 -19.81 -5.39
CA ILE A 104 -5.19 -18.87 -6.47
C ILE A 104 -4.79 -19.49 -7.80
N ASN A 105 -5.70 -19.50 -8.76
CA ASN A 105 -5.39 -19.95 -10.12
C ASN A 105 -4.26 -19.09 -10.72
N LYS A 106 -3.27 -19.72 -11.34
CA LYS A 106 -2.09 -19.05 -11.90
C LYS A 106 -2.44 -17.91 -12.85
N SER A 107 -3.42 -18.10 -13.72
CA SER A 107 -3.86 -17.06 -14.66
C SER A 107 -4.52 -15.85 -14.01
N LYS A 108 -5.08 -16.00 -12.80
CA LYS A 108 -5.58 -14.91 -11.97
C LYS A 108 -4.46 -14.26 -11.16
N LEU A 109 -3.56 -15.06 -10.62
CA LEU A 109 -2.41 -14.58 -9.83
C LEU A 109 -1.56 -13.56 -10.61
N GLU A 110 -1.41 -13.73 -11.92
CA GLU A 110 -0.69 -12.80 -12.79
C GLU A 110 -1.39 -11.45 -12.97
N LYS A 111 -2.68 -11.35 -12.64
CA LYS A 111 -3.52 -10.16 -12.87
C LYS A 111 -3.88 -9.40 -11.61
N ILE A 112 -3.61 -9.96 -10.44
CA ILE A 112 -3.99 -9.39 -9.15
C ILE A 112 -2.77 -8.94 -8.36
N SER A 113 -2.99 -8.03 -7.40
CA SER A 113 -1.98 -7.62 -6.44
C SER A 113 -2.02 -8.52 -5.20
N VAL A 114 -0.95 -9.26 -4.93
CA VAL A 114 -0.74 -9.93 -3.64
C VAL A 114 0.10 -8.99 -2.78
N ILE A 115 -0.45 -8.55 -1.65
CA ILE A 115 0.15 -7.54 -0.77
C ILE A 115 0.44 -8.18 0.60
N PRO A 116 1.66 -8.64 0.87
CA PRO A 116 2.06 -9.07 2.20
C PRO A 116 2.07 -7.88 3.16
N LEU A 117 1.46 -8.04 4.34
CA LEU A 117 1.56 -7.09 5.44
C LEU A 117 2.66 -7.55 6.40
N ILE A 118 3.70 -6.73 6.54
CA ILE A 118 4.87 -7.01 7.36
C ILE A 118 4.74 -6.28 8.69
N GLU A 119 4.53 -7.03 9.74
CA GLU A 119 4.17 -6.53 11.07
C GLU A 119 4.81 -7.33 12.21
N SER A 120 5.92 -8.01 11.89
CA SER A 120 6.74 -8.75 12.86
C SER A 120 8.22 -8.61 12.56
N ILE A 121 9.07 -8.88 13.58
CA ILE A 121 10.53 -8.87 13.45
C ILE A 121 10.98 -9.86 12.37
N ASP A 122 10.37 -11.05 12.35
CA ASP A 122 10.71 -12.08 11.36
C ASP A 122 10.36 -11.62 9.95
N GLY A 123 9.19 -10.99 9.75
CA GLY A 123 8.80 -10.41 8.48
C GLY A 123 9.78 -9.35 7.97
N ILE A 124 10.23 -8.45 8.85
CA ILE A 124 11.27 -7.45 8.52
C ILE A 124 12.60 -8.10 8.13
N ASN A 125 13.02 -9.12 8.88
CA ASN A 125 14.30 -9.80 8.58
C ASN A 125 14.26 -10.62 7.29
N ASN A 126 13.10 -11.14 6.92
CA ASN A 126 12.89 -11.95 5.71
C ASN A 126 12.35 -11.13 4.51
N LEU A 127 12.26 -9.80 4.62
CA LEU A 127 11.60 -8.92 3.64
C LEU A 127 12.05 -9.17 2.20
N LYS A 128 13.36 -9.27 1.96
CA LYS A 128 13.92 -9.47 0.62
C LYS A 128 13.50 -10.80 0.00
N SER A 129 13.57 -11.90 0.77
CA SER A 129 13.15 -13.21 0.29
C SER A 129 11.63 -13.27 0.06
N ILE A 130 10.83 -12.61 0.92
CA ILE A 130 9.37 -12.50 0.72
C ILE A 130 9.07 -11.85 -0.63
N ILE A 131 9.74 -10.74 -0.96
CA ILE A 131 9.54 -10.01 -2.22
C ILE A 131 10.01 -10.84 -3.41
N GLN A 132 11.25 -11.32 -3.40
CA GLN A 132 11.89 -11.96 -4.55
C GLN A 132 11.30 -13.34 -4.87
N ASP A 133 11.14 -14.20 -3.85
CA ASP A 133 10.71 -15.59 -4.07
C ASP A 133 9.23 -15.71 -4.45
N ASN A 134 8.42 -14.67 -4.18
CA ASN A 134 7.01 -14.64 -4.51
C ASN A 134 6.65 -13.62 -5.60
N ASN A 135 7.65 -12.94 -6.17
CA ASN A 135 7.47 -11.92 -7.20
C ASN A 135 6.48 -10.80 -6.77
N ILE A 136 6.65 -10.30 -5.53
CA ILE A 136 5.79 -9.29 -4.93
C ILE A 136 6.15 -7.91 -5.48
N ASN A 137 5.16 -7.19 -5.97
CA ASN A 137 5.31 -5.83 -6.50
C ASN A 137 4.78 -4.73 -5.57
N THR A 138 4.05 -5.10 -4.53
CA THR A 138 3.48 -4.18 -3.54
C THR A 138 3.53 -4.85 -2.17
N ILE A 139 3.97 -4.12 -1.15
CA ILE A 139 4.14 -4.63 0.20
C ILE A 139 3.72 -3.59 1.23
N ALA A 140 3.17 -4.02 2.35
CA ALA A 140 2.61 -3.14 3.37
C ALA A 140 3.34 -3.26 4.70
N PHE A 141 3.42 -2.16 5.44
CA PHE A 141 4.02 -2.07 6.76
C PHE A 141 2.96 -1.95 7.86
N GLY A 142 2.99 -2.86 8.85
CA GLY A 142 2.13 -2.85 10.02
C GLY A 142 2.89 -2.39 11.28
N LYS A 143 2.65 -1.16 11.73
CA LYS A 143 3.35 -0.56 12.89
C LYS A 143 2.95 -1.19 14.21
N TYR A 144 1.66 -1.44 14.40
CA TYR A 144 1.10 -1.76 15.72
C TYR A 144 1.54 -3.15 16.20
N ASP A 145 1.36 -4.17 15.38
CA ASP A 145 1.77 -5.53 15.72
C ASP A 145 3.29 -5.69 15.75
N LEU A 146 4.01 -4.95 14.89
CA LEU A 146 5.46 -4.86 15.01
C LEU A 146 5.89 -4.29 16.37
N GLY A 147 5.22 -3.25 16.87
CA GLY A 147 5.46 -2.70 18.20
C GLY A 147 5.27 -3.72 19.31
N LEU A 148 4.19 -4.50 19.25
CA LEU A 148 3.93 -5.61 20.17
C LEU A 148 5.03 -6.69 20.08
N SER A 149 5.43 -7.05 18.88
CA SER A 149 6.52 -8.01 18.61
C SER A 149 7.86 -7.56 19.20
N LEU A 150 8.13 -6.26 19.18
CA LEU A 150 9.35 -5.65 19.76
C LEU A 150 9.30 -5.54 21.28
N ARG A 151 8.13 -5.70 21.92
CA ARG A 151 7.90 -5.52 23.37
C ARG A 151 8.33 -4.15 23.87
N ILE A 152 8.12 -3.10 23.07
CA ILE A 152 8.49 -1.72 23.38
C ILE A 152 7.20 -0.92 23.52
N ASP A 153 7.15 -0.05 24.54
CA ASP A 153 6.03 0.84 24.75
C ASP A 153 5.92 1.87 23.60
N SER A 154 4.72 2.17 23.14
CA SER A 154 4.48 2.82 21.84
C SER A 154 5.09 4.21 21.67
N GLU A 155 5.30 4.95 22.77
CA GLU A 155 5.85 6.32 22.71
C GLU A 155 7.40 6.35 22.63
N GLU A 156 8.08 5.41 23.28
CA GLU A 156 9.54 5.27 23.16
C GLU A 156 9.96 4.56 21.87
N ALA A 157 9.05 3.77 21.29
CA ALA A 157 9.27 3.01 20.08
C ALA A 157 9.33 3.84 18.81
N ASP A 158 8.80 5.06 18.79
CA ASP A 158 8.65 5.83 17.53
C ASP A 158 9.97 5.99 16.78
N LYS A 159 11.09 6.25 17.45
CA LYS A 159 12.41 6.38 16.80
C LYS A 159 12.91 5.05 16.20
N LEU A 160 12.70 3.94 16.91
CA LEU A 160 13.08 2.62 16.42
C LEU A 160 12.17 2.19 15.26
N ILE A 161 10.88 2.43 15.38
CA ILE A 161 9.92 2.16 14.32
C ILE A 161 10.25 2.98 13.06
N ASP A 162 10.62 4.26 13.20
CA ASP A 162 11.00 5.09 12.06
C ASP A 162 12.29 4.58 11.38
N TYR A 163 13.27 4.10 12.15
CA TYR A 163 14.44 3.44 11.60
C TYR A 163 14.07 2.16 10.83
N ILE A 164 13.18 1.34 11.38
CA ILE A 164 12.70 0.12 10.73
C ILE A 164 11.91 0.47 9.46
N LYS A 165 11.09 1.52 9.47
CA LYS A 165 10.39 2.03 8.28
C LYS A 165 11.36 2.43 7.17
N LEU A 166 12.44 3.15 7.50
CA LEU A 166 13.46 3.54 6.52
C LEU A 166 14.12 2.31 5.90
N ARG A 167 14.47 1.31 6.71
CA ARG A 167 15.02 0.03 6.23
C ARG A 167 14.02 -0.71 5.35
N PHE A 168 12.76 -0.81 5.79
CA PHE A 168 11.67 -1.45 5.03
C PHE A 168 11.49 -0.78 3.65
N VAL A 169 11.44 0.55 3.61
CA VAL A 169 11.31 1.30 2.35
C VAL A 169 12.52 1.10 1.46
N TYR A 170 13.74 1.20 2.00
CA TYR A 170 14.97 0.99 1.25
C TYR A 170 15.01 -0.41 0.61
N ASP A 171 14.74 -1.46 1.39
CA ASP A 171 14.76 -2.84 0.89
C ASP A 171 13.65 -3.06 -0.15
N SER A 172 12.44 -2.52 0.06
CA SER A 172 11.33 -2.61 -0.90
C SER A 172 11.66 -1.93 -2.23
N LEU A 173 12.08 -0.66 -2.19
CA LEU A 173 12.39 0.11 -3.40
C LEU A 173 13.60 -0.44 -4.15
N SER A 174 14.59 -1.00 -3.45
CA SER A 174 15.76 -1.64 -4.09
C SER A 174 15.37 -2.86 -4.94
N LEU A 175 14.20 -3.44 -4.68
CA LEU A 175 13.62 -4.57 -5.42
C LEU A 175 12.44 -4.15 -6.31
N SER A 176 12.29 -2.85 -6.58
CA SER A 176 11.18 -2.28 -7.37
C SER A 176 9.79 -2.61 -6.80
N CYS A 177 9.70 -2.87 -5.49
CA CYS A 177 8.45 -3.15 -4.79
C CYS A 177 7.88 -1.86 -4.18
N ILE A 178 6.58 -1.64 -4.30
CA ILE A 178 5.88 -0.44 -3.84
C ILE A 178 5.55 -0.57 -2.34
N PRO A 179 6.12 0.27 -1.45
CA PRO A 179 5.81 0.22 -0.03
C PRO A 179 4.56 1.05 0.31
N ILE A 180 3.64 0.44 1.09
CA ILE A 180 2.45 1.07 1.68
C ILE A 180 2.71 1.28 3.17
N ASP A 181 2.47 2.50 3.66
CA ASP A 181 2.63 2.83 5.08
C ASP A 181 1.40 2.44 5.91
N THR A 182 1.65 2.18 7.19
CA THR A 182 0.68 1.87 8.24
C THR A 182 -0.44 2.92 8.36
N PRO A 183 -1.65 2.57 8.84
CA PRO A 183 -2.67 3.57 9.16
C PRO A 183 -2.28 4.42 10.38
N GLU A 184 -2.98 5.52 10.59
CA GLU A 184 -2.93 6.29 11.84
C GLU A 184 -4.30 6.16 12.53
N LEU A 185 -4.31 5.63 13.76
CA LEU A 185 -5.55 5.35 14.49
C LEU A 185 -6.14 6.59 15.16
N ASN A 186 -5.33 7.63 15.42
CA ASN A 186 -5.84 8.89 15.95
C ASN A 186 -6.44 9.74 14.83
N ILE A 187 -7.76 9.73 14.72
CA ILE A 187 -8.52 10.46 13.70
C ILE A 187 -8.86 11.91 14.10
N ASN A 188 -8.61 12.31 15.35
CA ASN A 188 -9.02 13.61 15.87
C ASN A 188 -8.03 14.73 15.61
N ASN A 189 -6.75 14.42 15.38
CA ASN A 189 -5.71 15.41 15.15
C ASN A 189 -5.28 15.45 13.67
N ILE A 190 -6.04 16.18 12.89
CA ILE A 190 -5.84 16.33 11.43
C ILE A 190 -4.47 16.93 11.07
N ASN A 191 -3.98 17.90 11.85
CA ASN A 191 -2.68 18.53 11.58
C ASN A 191 -1.53 17.55 11.79
N LEU A 192 -1.53 16.83 12.91
CA LEU A 192 -0.54 15.78 13.18
C LEU A 192 -0.61 14.67 12.12
N PHE A 193 -1.82 14.29 11.72
CA PHE A 193 -1.99 13.31 10.65
C PHE A 193 -1.34 13.76 9.34
N LYS A 194 -1.55 15.03 8.96
CA LYS A 194 -0.94 15.62 7.76
C LYS A 194 0.59 15.61 7.84
N GLU A 195 1.16 15.99 8.98
CA GLU A 195 2.61 15.93 9.21
C GLU A 195 3.15 14.51 9.05
N LYS A 196 2.50 13.51 9.66
CA LYS A 196 2.86 12.10 9.52
C LYS A 196 2.78 11.61 8.07
N CYS A 197 1.79 12.05 7.28
CA CYS A 197 1.72 11.74 5.85
C CYS A 197 2.89 12.34 5.06
N ILE A 198 3.29 13.58 5.36
CA ILE A 198 4.44 14.24 4.73
C ILE A 198 5.72 13.48 5.05
N ILE A 199 5.93 13.14 6.33
CA ILE A 199 7.09 12.35 6.79
C ILE A 199 7.11 10.99 6.08
N SER A 200 6.00 10.27 6.07
CA SER A 200 5.88 8.97 5.40
C SER A 200 6.27 9.04 3.93
N LYS A 201 5.75 10.03 3.20
CA LYS A 201 6.12 10.26 1.80
C LYS A 201 7.61 10.59 1.65
N SER A 202 8.17 11.41 2.53
CA SER A 202 9.60 11.76 2.51
C SER A 202 10.52 10.57 2.77
N MET A 203 10.07 9.60 3.56
CA MET A 203 10.76 8.31 3.75
C MET A 203 10.77 7.46 2.48
N GLY A 204 9.85 7.70 1.53
CA GLY A 204 9.75 6.99 0.25
C GLY A 204 8.55 6.07 0.12
N PHE A 205 7.65 5.99 1.09
CA PHE A 205 6.37 5.30 0.92
C PHE A 205 5.60 5.89 -0.27
N LYS A 206 4.85 5.04 -0.98
CA LYS A 206 4.09 5.42 -2.18
C LYS A 206 2.58 5.49 -1.94
N ALA A 207 2.12 4.89 -0.84
CA ALA A 207 0.73 4.85 -0.44
C ALA A 207 0.63 4.74 1.09
N LYS A 208 -0.58 4.93 1.61
CA LYS A 208 -0.85 4.83 3.04
C LYS A 208 -2.21 4.21 3.30
N PHE A 209 -2.29 3.38 4.35
CA PHE A 209 -3.57 2.92 4.88
C PHE A 209 -4.31 4.04 5.60
N ALA A 210 -5.64 3.98 5.53
CA ALA A 210 -6.58 4.80 6.27
C ALA A 210 -7.57 3.90 7.01
N VAL A 211 -8.05 4.36 8.17
CA VAL A 211 -9.11 3.72 8.96
C VAL A 211 -10.39 4.55 9.01
N HIS A 212 -10.35 5.78 8.48
CA HIS A 212 -11.50 6.66 8.45
C HIS A 212 -11.53 7.51 7.17
N PRO A 213 -12.72 7.78 6.57
CA PRO A 213 -12.84 8.57 5.35
C PRO A 213 -12.25 9.99 5.42
N THR A 214 -12.23 10.64 6.59
CA THR A 214 -11.65 11.98 6.77
C THR A 214 -10.13 12.03 6.51
N GLN A 215 -9.45 10.91 6.48
CA GLN A 215 -8.02 10.80 6.20
C GLN A 215 -7.72 10.81 4.70
N LEU A 216 -8.70 10.50 3.85
CA LEU A 216 -8.48 10.17 2.44
C LEU A 216 -8.00 11.34 1.62
N ASP A 217 -8.64 12.51 1.74
CA ASP A 217 -8.25 13.69 0.95
C ASP A 217 -6.81 14.10 1.25
N ILE A 218 -6.41 14.05 2.53
CA ILE A 218 -5.02 14.36 2.94
C ILE A 218 -4.03 13.37 2.34
N ILE A 219 -4.34 12.07 2.39
CA ILE A 219 -3.47 11.03 1.79
C ILE A 219 -3.39 11.26 0.28
N ASN A 220 -4.53 11.42 -0.38
CA ASN A 220 -4.59 11.58 -1.83
C ASN A 220 -3.83 12.82 -2.28
N ASP A 221 -4.01 13.96 -1.61
CA ASP A 221 -3.30 15.20 -1.92
C ASP A 221 -1.79 15.03 -1.75
N ILE A 222 -1.35 14.49 -0.61
CA ILE A 222 0.08 14.37 -0.33
C ILE A 222 0.74 13.34 -1.24
N PHE A 223 0.21 12.11 -1.35
CA PHE A 223 0.87 11.04 -2.07
C PHE A 223 0.79 11.18 -3.59
N ASN A 224 -0.24 11.88 -4.14
CA ASN A 224 -0.35 12.15 -5.57
C ASN A 224 0.39 13.43 -6.02
N THR A 225 0.82 14.29 -5.09
CA THR A 225 1.58 15.50 -5.45
C THR A 225 2.96 15.11 -5.97
N SER A 226 3.28 15.50 -7.20
CA SER A 226 4.62 15.45 -7.76
C SER A 226 5.28 16.83 -7.65
N GLU A 227 6.61 16.88 -7.57
CA GLU A 227 7.37 18.13 -7.58
C GLU A 227 7.16 18.90 -8.89
N TYR A 228 6.99 18.18 -10.00
CA TYR A 228 6.68 18.71 -11.32
C TYR A 228 5.41 18.05 -11.86
N ASN A 229 4.51 18.85 -12.45
CA ASN A 229 3.37 18.29 -13.19
C ASN A 229 3.84 17.72 -14.54
N LYS A 230 2.94 17.05 -15.25
CA LYS A 230 3.25 16.36 -16.50
C LYS A 230 3.83 17.31 -17.58
N ASP A 231 3.26 18.48 -17.73
CA ASP A 231 3.70 19.46 -18.73
C ASP A 231 5.09 20.01 -18.40
N GLU A 232 5.36 20.23 -17.12
CA GLU A 232 6.67 20.64 -16.62
C GLU A 232 7.72 19.56 -16.85
N ILE A 233 7.38 18.28 -16.62
CA ILE A 233 8.30 17.16 -16.89
C ILE A 233 8.65 17.10 -18.37
N ILE A 234 7.67 17.21 -19.26
CA ILE A 234 7.89 17.26 -20.72
C ILE A 234 8.79 18.43 -21.09
N PHE A 235 8.49 19.61 -20.56
CA PHE A 235 9.30 20.82 -20.82
C PHE A 235 10.76 20.62 -20.36
N ILE A 236 10.97 20.10 -19.15
CA ILE A 236 12.30 19.88 -18.58
C ILE A 236 13.08 18.87 -19.45
N ILE A 237 12.45 17.75 -19.83
CA ILE A 237 13.09 16.73 -20.66
C ILE A 237 13.51 17.32 -22.01
N ASN A 238 12.60 17.97 -22.73
CA ASN A 238 12.87 18.53 -24.05
C ASN A 238 13.96 19.62 -24.00
N LYS A 239 13.93 20.47 -22.96
CA LYS A 239 14.93 21.51 -22.76
C LYS A 239 16.30 20.93 -22.44
N PHE A 240 16.37 19.89 -21.58
CA PHE A 240 17.63 19.22 -21.26
C PHE A 240 18.25 18.57 -22.51
N GLU A 241 17.46 17.87 -23.31
CA GLU A 241 17.93 17.21 -24.53
C GLU A 241 18.49 18.21 -25.56
N LYS A 242 17.80 19.36 -25.73
CA LYS A 242 18.27 20.42 -26.60
C LYS A 242 19.61 21.03 -26.12
N LEU A 243 19.69 21.40 -24.84
CA LEU A 243 20.92 22.00 -24.28
C LEU A 243 22.08 21.00 -24.27
N SER A 244 21.81 19.72 -24.03
CA SER A 244 22.81 18.65 -24.09
C SER A 244 23.40 18.50 -25.48
N ALA A 245 22.61 18.67 -26.55
CA ALA A 245 23.09 18.66 -27.92
C ALA A 245 24.00 19.90 -28.25
N GLU A 246 23.85 20.96 -27.48
CA GLU A 246 24.69 22.18 -27.55
C GLU A 246 25.92 22.11 -26.63
N GLY A 247 26.14 20.95 -25.94
CA GLY A 247 27.25 20.76 -25.00
C GLY A 247 26.98 21.28 -23.59
N ILE A 248 25.73 21.65 -23.26
CA ILE A 248 25.34 22.18 -21.95
C ILE A 248 24.63 21.08 -21.15
N GLY A 249 25.24 20.63 -20.05
CA GLY A 249 24.75 19.51 -19.22
C GLY A 249 23.83 19.91 -18.05
N THR A 250 23.54 21.20 -17.86
CA THR A 250 22.70 21.68 -16.72
C THR A 250 21.96 22.96 -17.08
N PHE A 251 20.79 23.17 -16.43
CA PHE A 251 20.10 24.45 -16.46
C PHE A 251 19.22 24.66 -15.21
N LYS A 252 18.88 25.92 -14.93
CA LYS A 252 17.99 26.28 -13.83
C LYS A 252 16.53 26.21 -14.26
N TYR A 253 15.70 25.52 -13.48
CA TYR A 253 14.25 25.51 -13.61
C TYR A 253 13.60 25.74 -12.25
N LYS A 254 12.78 26.81 -12.13
CA LYS A 254 12.29 27.32 -10.85
C LYS A 254 13.48 27.54 -9.88
N ASN A 255 13.48 26.88 -8.72
CA ASN A 255 14.53 26.99 -7.70
C ASN A 255 15.57 25.85 -7.79
N ASN A 256 15.44 24.94 -8.76
CA ASN A 256 16.26 23.75 -8.88
C ASN A 256 17.23 23.84 -10.07
N ILE A 257 18.38 23.20 -9.94
CA ILE A 257 19.28 22.94 -11.07
C ILE A 257 18.92 21.57 -11.62
N ILE A 258 18.60 21.53 -12.91
CA ILE A 258 18.34 20.29 -13.63
C ILE A 258 19.64 19.82 -14.25
N ASP A 259 20.09 18.63 -13.85
CA ASP A 259 21.28 17.95 -14.34
C ASP A 259 20.93 16.56 -14.91
N LEU A 260 21.93 15.80 -15.32
CA LEU A 260 21.73 14.47 -15.91
C LEU A 260 21.02 13.48 -14.97
N PRO A 261 21.32 13.39 -13.66
CA PRO A 261 20.58 12.56 -12.71
C PRO A 261 19.09 12.92 -12.64
N ILE A 262 18.76 14.20 -12.51
CA ILE A 262 17.37 14.67 -12.44
C ILE A 262 16.65 14.42 -13.77
N TYR A 263 17.28 14.70 -14.90
CA TYR A 263 16.73 14.40 -16.23
C TYR A 263 16.40 12.90 -16.37
N LYS A 264 17.32 12.00 -16.00
CA LYS A 264 17.09 10.56 -16.06
C LYS A 264 15.94 10.13 -15.17
N HIS A 265 15.85 10.69 -13.95
CA HIS A 265 14.75 10.42 -13.03
C HIS A 265 13.39 10.83 -13.61
N LEU A 266 13.30 12.06 -14.15
CA LEU A 266 12.06 12.56 -14.75
C LEU A 266 11.68 11.77 -16.02
N LYS A 267 12.65 11.37 -16.83
CA LYS A 267 12.42 10.54 -18.01
C LYS A 267 11.88 9.17 -17.66
N ASN A 268 12.35 8.56 -16.58
CA ASN A 268 11.83 7.28 -16.07
C ASN A 268 10.38 7.40 -15.57
N ILE A 269 10.04 8.50 -14.87
CA ILE A 269 8.66 8.75 -14.41
C ILE A 269 7.70 8.96 -15.57
N TYR A 270 8.14 9.64 -16.63
CA TYR A 270 7.31 9.95 -17.80
C TYR A 270 7.20 8.77 -18.77
N GLY A 271 8.22 7.93 -18.85
CA GLY A 271 8.28 6.76 -19.75
C GLY A 271 7.61 5.50 -19.19
N SER A 272 7.14 5.54 -17.96
CA SER A 272 6.35 4.49 -17.30
C SER A 272 4.86 4.88 -17.29
#